data_af354fa1156364bbc801a07171121e6f
#
_entry.id   af354fa1156364bbc801a07171121e6f
#
_cell.length_a   1.000
_cell.length_b   1.000
_cell.length_c   1.000
_cell.angle_alpha   90.00
_cell.angle_beta   90.00
_cell.angle_gamma   90.00
#
_symmetry.space_group_name_H-M   'P 1'
#
loop_
_entity.id
_entity.type
_entity.pdbx_description
1 polymer ?
#
loop_
_entity_poly.entity_id
_entity_poly.type
_entity_poly.pdbx_seq_one_letter_code
_entity_poly.pdbx_strand_id
1 'polypeptide(L)'
;LTRPPLEVNENFSDSFVKVVEAGLPVFISAMPMAGISAPYCYNGVLAMTHAEVLFGICVAQLLREGAICIHAGFPTIADPRIEYNPNYGLKSHNLLNILMCHLNLMLDLPSFQSAGTTHEEHLTDRAFEDAKIGQAMCKKYGVHMIRHPFAFLRYLIDFSIEKLEKCIQIAEKVSTDDAPEVEMPIYDERGMQSLQNIGLGMYMEDPLTTANLGKIFTD
;
A
#
# COMPACT_ATOMS: atom_id res chain seq x y z
N LEU A 1 10.13 9.91 -4.36
CA LEU A 1 9.96 11.27 -4.81
C LEU A 1 8.97 12.05 -3.93
N THR A 2 7.83 11.46 -3.60
CA THR A 2 6.80 12.08 -2.76
C THR A 2 6.92 11.65 -1.30
N ARG A 3 6.40 12.50 -0.41
CA ARG A 3 6.15 12.23 1.00
C ARG A 3 4.69 12.61 1.30
N PRO A 4 3.86 11.66 1.77
CA PRO A 4 2.49 11.97 2.16
C PRO A 4 2.40 13.00 3.31
N PRO A 5 1.45 13.93 3.24
CA PRO A 5 0.48 14.13 2.17
C PRO A 5 0.99 15.10 1.08
N LEU A 6 1.03 14.66 -0.16
CA LEU A 6 1.20 15.47 -1.39
C LEU A 6 2.45 16.38 -1.41
N GLU A 7 3.51 16.04 -0.68
CA GLU A 7 4.76 16.81 -0.66
C GLU A 7 5.81 16.18 -1.56
N VAL A 8 6.64 17.02 -2.21
CA VAL A 8 7.85 16.56 -2.90
C VAL A 8 9.00 16.49 -1.91
N ASN A 9 9.68 15.34 -1.84
CA ASN A 9 10.84 15.17 -0.98
C ASN A 9 12.13 15.59 -1.70
N GLU A 10 12.63 16.76 -1.38
CA GLU A 10 13.82 17.34 -2.01
C GLU A 10 15.06 16.43 -1.88
N ASN A 11 15.21 15.70 -0.77
CA ASN A 11 16.38 14.85 -0.54
C ASN A 11 16.52 13.71 -1.56
N PHE A 12 15.43 13.30 -2.21
CA PHE A 12 15.42 12.23 -3.20
C PHE A 12 15.29 12.73 -4.64
N SER A 13 15.05 14.01 -4.86
CA SER A 13 14.78 14.56 -6.19
C SER A 13 15.95 14.37 -7.14
N ASP A 14 17.18 14.68 -6.72
CA ASP A 14 18.39 14.51 -7.54
C ASP A 14 18.66 13.06 -7.92
N SER A 15 18.46 12.15 -6.96
CA SER A 15 18.64 10.71 -7.22
C SER A 15 17.60 10.18 -8.19
N PHE A 16 16.36 10.63 -8.05
CA PHE A 16 15.26 10.28 -8.95
C PHE A 16 15.54 10.74 -10.38
N VAL A 17 15.94 12.00 -10.56
CA VAL A 17 16.30 12.54 -11.88
C VAL A 17 17.41 11.70 -12.54
N LYS A 18 18.51 11.45 -11.83
CA LYS A 18 19.64 10.66 -12.34
C LYS A 18 19.25 9.24 -12.76
N VAL A 19 18.39 8.57 -12.00
CA VAL A 19 17.93 7.22 -12.32
C VAL A 19 17.07 7.22 -13.57
N VAL A 20 16.13 8.19 -13.68
CA VAL A 20 15.27 8.34 -14.86
C VAL A 20 16.09 8.66 -16.10
N GLU A 21 17.00 9.65 -16.03
CA GLU A 21 17.87 10.02 -17.16
C GLU A 21 18.78 8.87 -17.61
N ALA A 22 19.23 8.03 -16.66
CA ALA A 22 20.02 6.84 -16.99
C ALA A 22 19.19 5.74 -17.68
N GLY A 23 17.87 5.88 -17.76
CA GLY A 23 16.96 4.90 -18.38
C GLY A 23 16.73 3.64 -17.56
N LEU A 24 16.98 3.70 -16.27
CA LEU A 24 16.73 2.59 -15.35
C LEU A 24 15.25 2.57 -14.95
N PRO A 25 14.67 1.37 -14.71
CA PRO A 25 13.33 1.26 -14.15
C PRO A 25 13.23 1.92 -12.79
N VAL A 26 12.14 2.67 -12.56
CA VAL A 26 11.88 3.34 -11.28
C VAL A 26 10.59 2.84 -10.64
N PHE A 27 10.66 2.50 -9.35
CA PHE A 27 9.50 2.24 -8.51
C PHE A 27 9.06 3.57 -7.91
N ILE A 28 7.93 4.09 -8.35
CA ILE A 28 7.39 5.33 -7.80
C ILE A 28 6.48 4.98 -6.65
N SER A 29 6.98 5.23 -5.44
CA SER A 29 6.35 4.78 -4.20
C SER A 29 5.75 5.93 -3.41
N ALA A 30 4.54 5.71 -2.91
CA ALA A 30 3.87 6.54 -1.94
C ALA A 30 3.14 5.63 -0.93
N MET A 31 3.11 6.03 0.35
CA MET A 31 2.49 5.26 1.41
C MET A 31 1.65 6.17 2.33
N PRO A 32 0.60 6.79 1.83
CA PRO A 32 -0.36 7.49 2.67
C PRO A 32 -1.03 6.53 3.67
N MET A 33 -1.29 7.05 4.86
CA MET A 33 -1.93 6.31 5.93
C MET A 33 -3.25 7.01 6.28
N ALA A 34 -4.37 6.32 6.07
CA ALA A 34 -5.69 6.84 6.41
C ALA A 34 -5.77 7.20 7.90
N GLY A 35 -6.25 8.40 8.21
CA GLY A 35 -6.32 8.97 9.54
C GLY A 35 -5.07 9.70 10.02
N ILE A 36 -3.97 9.65 9.27
CA ILE A 36 -2.75 10.41 9.56
C ILE A 36 -2.40 11.34 8.41
N SER A 37 -2.10 10.79 7.25
CA SER A 37 -1.70 11.53 6.05
C SER A 37 -2.67 11.36 4.87
N ALA A 38 -3.86 10.81 5.11
CA ALA A 38 -4.94 10.65 4.14
C ALA A 38 -6.31 10.55 4.85
N PRO A 39 -7.42 10.82 4.14
CA PRO A 39 -8.76 10.64 4.69
C PRO A 39 -9.02 9.24 5.24
N TYR A 40 -9.75 9.14 6.34
CA TYR A 40 -10.04 7.87 7.00
C TYR A 40 -11.20 7.12 6.32
N CYS A 41 -11.01 6.81 5.04
CA CYS A 41 -11.90 5.98 4.22
C CYS A 41 -11.10 5.37 3.07
N TYR A 42 -11.62 4.25 2.51
CA TYR A 42 -10.92 3.52 1.44
C TYR A 42 -10.67 4.37 0.19
N ASN A 43 -11.71 4.98 -0.35
CA ASN A 43 -11.58 5.79 -1.55
C ASN A 43 -10.68 7.02 -1.36
N GLY A 44 -10.70 7.66 -0.19
CA GLY A 44 -9.85 8.81 0.12
C GLY A 44 -8.35 8.45 0.15
N VAL A 45 -7.98 7.38 0.87
CA VAL A 45 -6.58 6.95 0.93
C VAL A 45 -6.10 6.37 -0.41
N LEU A 46 -6.96 5.69 -1.16
CA LEU A 46 -6.64 5.21 -2.51
C LEU A 46 -6.40 6.37 -3.48
N ALA A 47 -7.29 7.37 -3.50
CA ALA A 47 -7.16 8.55 -4.35
C ALA A 47 -5.86 9.32 -4.05
N MET A 48 -5.56 9.56 -2.78
CA MET A 48 -4.32 10.23 -2.35
C MET A 48 -3.10 9.44 -2.82
N THR A 49 -3.05 8.14 -2.54
CA THR A 49 -1.92 7.28 -2.92
C THR A 49 -1.71 7.26 -4.43
N HIS A 50 -2.81 7.10 -5.17
CA HIS A 50 -2.75 7.03 -6.63
C HIS A 50 -2.28 8.36 -7.23
N ALA A 51 -2.79 9.50 -6.73
CA ALA A 51 -2.39 10.83 -7.18
C ALA A 51 -0.89 11.09 -6.96
N GLU A 52 -0.34 10.75 -5.79
CA GLU A 52 1.08 10.91 -5.50
C GLU A 52 1.98 10.08 -6.42
N VAL A 53 1.59 8.84 -6.70
CA VAL A 53 2.37 7.98 -7.60
C VAL A 53 2.24 8.45 -9.04
N LEU A 54 1.04 8.81 -9.51
CA LEU A 54 0.84 9.34 -10.86
C LEU A 54 1.61 10.64 -11.09
N PHE A 55 1.67 11.52 -10.08
CA PHE A 55 2.53 12.71 -10.14
C PHE A 55 3.99 12.33 -10.43
N GLY A 56 4.55 11.37 -9.70
CA GLY A 56 5.92 10.89 -9.93
C GLY A 56 6.11 10.26 -11.31
N ILE A 57 5.11 9.51 -11.81
CA ILE A 57 5.13 8.95 -13.17
C ILE A 57 5.15 10.08 -14.21
N CYS A 58 4.29 11.08 -14.07
CA CYS A 58 4.27 12.24 -14.97
C CYS A 58 5.61 12.96 -15.00
N VAL A 59 6.23 13.20 -13.84
CA VAL A 59 7.56 13.82 -13.77
C VAL A 59 8.61 12.97 -14.48
N ALA A 60 8.59 11.64 -14.28
CA ALA A 60 9.51 10.73 -14.97
C ALA A 60 9.36 10.81 -16.50
N GLN A 61 8.12 10.81 -17.01
CA GLN A 61 7.84 10.91 -18.44
C GLN A 61 8.26 12.28 -19.04
N LEU A 62 8.11 13.36 -18.26
CA LEU A 62 8.59 14.69 -18.68
C LEU A 62 10.12 14.78 -18.73
N LEU A 63 10.82 14.11 -17.83
CA LEU A 63 12.27 14.02 -17.81
C LEU A 63 12.80 13.15 -18.96
N ARG A 64 12.12 12.06 -19.22
CA ARG A 64 12.47 11.09 -20.26
C ARG A 64 11.21 10.40 -20.78
N GLU A 65 10.83 10.70 -22.01
CA GLU A 65 9.74 10.02 -22.69
C GLU A 65 10.03 8.50 -22.78
N GLY A 66 9.04 7.69 -22.41
CA GLY A 66 9.19 6.24 -22.35
C GLY A 66 9.94 5.71 -21.11
N ALA A 67 10.14 6.53 -20.07
CA ALA A 67 10.72 6.09 -18.81
C ALA A 67 9.94 4.89 -18.25
N ILE A 68 10.65 3.84 -17.82
CA ILE A 68 10.05 2.62 -17.27
C ILE A 68 9.63 2.88 -15.82
N CYS A 69 8.34 3.08 -15.61
CA CYS A 69 7.77 3.39 -14.30
C CYS A 69 6.93 2.23 -13.79
N ILE A 70 7.14 1.89 -12.52
CA ILE A 70 6.37 0.86 -11.82
C ILE A 70 5.59 1.55 -10.71
N HIS A 71 4.27 1.37 -10.72
CA HIS A 71 3.39 1.94 -9.71
C HIS A 71 3.51 1.18 -8.39
N ALA A 72 4.06 1.82 -7.36
CA ALA A 72 4.34 1.28 -6.04
C ALA A 72 3.58 2.05 -4.94
N GLY A 73 2.28 2.22 -5.13
CA GLY A 73 1.40 2.82 -4.12
C GLY A 73 1.03 1.80 -3.05
N PHE A 74 1.27 2.15 -1.78
CA PHE A 74 1.05 1.28 -0.63
C PHE A 74 0.13 1.95 0.40
N PRO A 75 -1.17 2.13 0.09
CA PRO A 75 -2.10 2.70 1.05
C PRO A 75 -2.21 1.83 2.30
N THR A 76 -2.25 2.47 3.46
CA THR A 76 -2.43 1.80 4.76
C THR A 76 -3.51 2.51 5.57
N ILE A 77 -3.90 1.92 6.68
CA ILE A 77 -4.84 2.51 7.65
C ILE A 77 -4.15 2.52 9.00
N ALA A 78 -4.22 3.67 9.70
CA ALA A 78 -3.82 3.77 11.10
C ALA A 78 -4.87 3.06 11.96
N ASP A 79 -4.53 1.88 12.49
CA ASP A 79 -5.49 1.06 13.24
C ASP A 79 -5.37 1.33 14.75
N PRO A 80 -6.40 1.89 15.40
CA PRO A 80 -6.37 2.18 16.82
C PRO A 80 -6.26 0.92 17.69
N ARG A 81 -6.63 -0.26 17.17
CA ARG A 81 -6.51 -1.55 17.89
C ARG A 81 -5.05 -1.98 18.08
N ILE A 82 -4.15 -1.46 17.25
CA ILE A 82 -2.71 -1.74 17.25
C ILE A 82 -1.90 -0.43 17.36
N GLU A 83 -2.32 0.46 18.25
CA GLU A 83 -1.61 1.70 18.59
C GLU A 83 -1.39 2.64 17.40
N TYR A 84 -2.35 2.71 16.47
CA TYR A 84 -2.27 3.49 15.22
C TYR A 84 -1.11 3.08 14.29
N ASN A 85 -0.58 1.88 14.46
CA ASN A 85 0.35 1.31 13.48
C ASN A 85 -0.38 0.94 12.18
N PRO A 86 0.38 0.74 11.07
CA PRO A 86 -0.21 0.28 9.81
C PRO A 86 -0.93 -1.06 9.99
N ASN A 87 -2.08 -1.21 9.37
CA ASN A 87 -2.93 -2.41 9.43
C ASN A 87 -2.36 -3.64 8.70
N TYR A 88 -1.06 -3.87 8.80
CA TYR A 88 -0.36 -4.98 8.16
C TYR A 88 -0.86 -6.35 8.64
N GLY A 89 -1.06 -7.27 7.69
CA GLY A 89 -1.58 -8.60 7.94
C GLY A 89 -3.10 -8.66 8.06
N LEU A 90 -3.80 -7.54 8.16
CA LEU A 90 -5.26 -7.50 8.27
C LEU A 90 -5.92 -7.57 6.88
N LYS A 91 -7.19 -8.00 6.85
CA LYS A 91 -7.99 -8.07 5.61
C LYS A 91 -8.09 -6.70 4.91
N SER A 92 -8.28 -5.65 5.69
CA SER A 92 -8.32 -4.26 5.22
C SER A 92 -7.05 -3.85 4.48
N HIS A 93 -5.86 -4.27 4.92
CA HIS A 93 -4.62 -4.02 4.22
C HIS A 93 -4.55 -4.78 2.88
N ASN A 94 -4.90 -6.07 2.89
CA ASN A 94 -4.93 -6.86 1.67
C ASN A 94 -5.91 -6.28 0.65
N LEU A 95 -7.09 -5.84 1.10
CA LEU A 95 -8.10 -5.17 0.27
C LEU A 95 -7.55 -3.90 -0.38
N LEU A 96 -6.88 -3.03 0.39
CA LEU A 96 -6.24 -1.81 -0.15
C LEU A 96 -5.22 -2.12 -1.24
N ASN A 97 -4.38 -3.15 -1.06
CA ASN A 97 -3.40 -3.57 -2.08
C ASN A 97 -4.09 -4.02 -3.38
N ILE A 98 -5.18 -4.77 -3.27
CA ILE A 98 -5.93 -5.24 -4.44
C ILE A 98 -6.61 -4.08 -5.16
N LEU A 99 -7.27 -3.19 -4.43
CA LEU A 99 -7.92 -2.02 -5.01
C LEU A 99 -6.91 -1.12 -5.72
N MET A 100 -5.73 -0.92 -5.14
CA MET A 100 -4.65 -0.19 -5.78
C MET A 100 -4.15 -0.91 -7.03
N CYS A 101 -4.02 -2.24 -7.00
CA CYS A 101 -3.67 -3.03 -8.19
C CYS A 101 -4.71 -2.84 -9.30
N HIS A 102 -5.99 -2.87 -8.99
CA HIS A 102 -7.05 -2.64 -9.98
C HIS A 102 -6.96 -1.25 -10.62
N LEU A 103 -6.72 -0.19 -9.83
CA LEU A 103 -6.50 1.15 -10.38
C LEU A 103 -5.31 1.19 -11.34
N ASN A 104 -4.23 0.46 -11.03
CA ASN A 104 -3.06 0.38 -11.89
C ASN A 104 -3.36 -0.37 -13.19
N LEU A 105 -4.07 -1.50 -13.12
CA LEU A 105 -4.47 -2.28 -14.29
C LEU A 105 -5.40 -1.51 -15.23
N MET A 106 -6.26 -0.64 -14.71
CA MET A 106 -7.11 0.23 -15.53
C MET A 106 -6.32 1.24 -16.38
N LEU A 107 -5.07 1.52 -16.00
CA LEU A 107 -4.16 2.43 -16.71
C LEU A 107 -3.01 1.70 -17.40
N ASP A 108 -3.06 0.37 -17.52
CA ASP A 108 -1.99 -0.48 -18.05
C ASP A 108 -0.63 -0.25 -17.37
N LEU A 109 -0.65 0.10 -16.08
CA LEU A 109 0.57 0.33 -15.29
C LEU A 109 1.01 -0.96 -14.58
N PRO A 110 2.32 -1.28 -14.60
CA PRO A 110 2.86 -2.36 -13.78
C PRO A 110 2.60 -2.10 -12.29
N SER A 111 2.02 -3.09 -11.60
CA SER A 111 1.64 -2.99 -10.20
C SER A 111 2.64 -3.69 -9.29
N PHE A 112 3.06 -3.00 -8.22
CA PHE A 112 3.91 -3.52 -7.16
C PHE A 112 3.22 -3.32 -5.82
N GLN A 113 2.76 -4.41 -5.18
CA GLN A 113 1.95 -4.37 -3.96
C GLN A 113 2.58 -5.17 -2.81
N SER A 114 2.13 -4.94 -1.58
CA SER A 114 2.64 -5.63 -0.39
C SER A 114 1.91 -6.95 -0.15
N ALA A 115 2.67 -7.99 0.23
CA ALA A 115 2.13 -9.21 0.82
C ALA A 115 3.10 -9.75 1.88
N GLY A 116 2.63 -10.68 2.72
CA GLY A 116 3.46 -11.30 3.75
C GLY A 116 3.79 -10.39 4.94
N THR A 117 3.22 -9.20 4.98
CA THR A 117 3.32 -8.30 6.12
C THR A 117 2.44 -8.79 7.27
N THR A 118 2.86 -8.57 8.51
CA THR A 118 2.11 -8.91 9.72
C THR A 118 2.41 -7.91 10.83
N HIS A 119 1.48 -7.77 11.77
CA HIS A 119 1.71 -7.05 13.03
C HIS A 119 2.28 -7.94 14.14
N GLU A 120 2.29 -9.27 13.93
CA GLU A 120 2.83 -10.22 14.91
C GLU A 120 4.30 -9.94 15.25
N GLU A 121 4.63 -9.93 16.54
CA GLU A 121 5.99 -9.73 17.02
C GLU A 121 6.83 -11.00 16.97
N HIS A 122 6.18 -12.16 16.96
CA HIS A 122 6.81 -13.48 17.01
C HIS A 122 6.32 -14.37 15.86
N LEU A 123 7.02 -15.48 15.66
CA LEU A 123 6.63 -16.51 14.69
C LEU A 123 5.43 -17.29 15.23
N THR A 124 4.25 -16.85 14.87
CA THR A 124 2.98 -17.50 15.18
C THR A 124 2.37 -18.10 13.92
N ASP A 125 1.41 -19.01 14.10
CA ASP A 125 0.63 -19.52 12.96
C ASP A 125 -0.06 -18.37 12.22
N ARG A 126 -0.47 -17.32 12.92
CA ARG A 126 -1.07 -16.12 12.34
C ARG A 126 -0.09 -15.39 11.42
N ALA A 127 1.18 -15.24 11.80
CA ALA A 127 2.18 -14.59 10.95
C ALA A 127 2.39 -15.31 9.62
N PHE A 128 2.26 -16.64 9.61
CA PHE A 128 2.34 -17.44 8.38
C PHE A 128 1.04 -17.40 7.57
N GLU A 129 -0.11 -17.41 8.23
CA GLU A 129 -1.41 -17.27 7.56
C GLU A 129 -1.57 -15.89 6.91
N ASP A 130 -1.14 -14.81 7.56
CA ASP A 130 -1.09 -13.46 6.97
C ASP A 130 -0.26 -13.46 5.68
N ALA A 131 0.90 -14.13 5.69
CA ALA A 131 1.75 -14.25 4.51
C ALA A 131 1.07 -15.06 3.39
N LYS A 132 0.43 -16.17 3.74
CA LYS A 132 -0.29 -17.04 2.80
C LYS A 132 -1.45 -16.31 2.14
N ILE A 133 -2.31 -15.67 2.94
CA ILE A 133 -3.46 -14.91 2.44
C ILE A 133 -3.01 -13.77 1.53
N GLY A 134 -2.04 -12.95 1.98
CA GLY A 134 -1.55 -11.83 1.19
C GLY A 134 -0.98 -12.26 -0.16
N GLN A 135 -0.20 -13.32 -0.21
CA GLN A 135 0.35 -13.87 -1.46
C GLN A 135 -0.74 -14.48 -2.36
N ALA A 136 -1.69 -15.21 -1.79
CA ALA A 136 -2.82 -15.77 -2.53
C ALA A 136 -3.66 -14.68 -3.20
N MET A 137 -3.94 -13.62 -2.45
CA MET A 137 -4.69 -12.47 -2.96
C MET A 137 -3.92 -11.74 -4.06
N CYS A 138 -2.63 -11.47 -3.89
CA CYS A 138 -1.81 -10.87 -4.95
C CYS A 138 -1.82 -11.73 -6.22
N LYS A 139 -1.74 -13.05 -6.09
CA LYS A 139 -1.78 -13.99 -7.21
C LYS A 139 -3.15 -14.00 -7.90
N LYS A 140 -4.24 -14.05 -7.13
CA LYS A 140 -5.63 -14.07 -7.65
C LYS A 140 -5.97 -12.81 -8.44
N TYR A 141 -5.51 -11.65 -7.98
CA TYR A 141 -5.87 -10.35 -8.56
C TYR A 141 -4.81 -9.75 -9.50
N GLY A 142 -3.80 -10.53 -9.90
CA GLY A 142 -2.88 -10.16 -10.98
C GLY A 142 -1.86 -9.10 -10.59
N VAL A 143 -1.42 -9.06 -9.34
CA VAL A 143 -0.30 -8.20 -8.92
C VAL A 143 0.97 -8.68 -9.62
N HIS A 144 1.65 -7.78 -10.34
CA HIS A 144 2.83 -8.13 -11.14
C HIS A 144 4.06 -8.43 -10.28
N MET A 145 4.25 -7.67 -9.21
CA MET A 145 5.39 -7.79 -8.31
C MET A 145 4.94 -7.63 -6.85
N ILE A 146 5.53 -8.40 -5.97
CA ILE A 146 5.19 -8.42 -4.54
C ILE A 146 6.35 -7.89 -3.72
N ARG A 147 6.07 -6.90 -2.88
CA ARG A 147 6.97 -6.33 -1.88
C ARG A 147 6.77 -7.03 -0.54
N HIS A 148 7.88 -7.28 0.17
CA HIS A 148 7.91 -7.86 1.52
C HIS A 148 7.14 -9.20 1.65
N PRO A 149 7.23 -10.13 0.69
CA PRO A 149 6.48 -11.39 0.78
C PRO A 149 7.01 -12.31 1.88
N PHE A 150 8.21 -12.02 2.41
CA PHE A 150 8.97 -12.91 3.29
C PHE A 150 9.59 -12.17 4.49
N ALA A 151 10.00 -12.92 5.49
CA ALA A 151 10.97 -12.58 6.52
C ALA A 151 10.61 -11.53 7.58
N PHE A 152 9.69 -10.61 7.35
CA PHE A 152 9.46 -9.52 8.27
C PHE A 152 8.32 -9.78 9.27
N LEU A 153 8.56 -9.39 10.52
CA LEU A 153 7.63 -9.35 11.64
C LEU A 153 7.47 -7.91 12.12
N ARG A 154 6.55 -7.68 13.02
CA ARG A 154 6.34 -6.41 13.74
C ARG A 154 6.44 -5.20 12.82
N TYR A 155 5.49 -5.06 11.91
CA TYR A 155 5.39 -3.90 10.99
C TYR A 155 6.66 -3.66 10.14
N LEU A 156 7.35 -4.73 9.73
CA LEU A 156 8.60 -4.72 8.97
C LEU A 156 9.85 -4.27 9.78
N ILE A 157 9.79 -4.31 11.11
CA ILE A 157 10.90 -3.91 11.98
C ILE A 157 11.87 -5.07 12.18
N ASP A 158 11.34 -6.26 12.43
CA ASP A 158 12.18 -7.43 12.76
C ASP A 158 12.34 -8.36 11.56
N PHE A 159 13.56 -8.81 11.34
CA PHE A 159 13.89 -9.79 10.31
C PHE A 159 14.04 -11.18 10.91
N SER A 160 13.41 -12.20 10.31
CA SER A 160 13.49 -13.59 10.72
C SER A 160 13.86 -14.50 9.56
N ILE A 161 14.97 -15.22 9.68
CA ILE A 161 15.39 -16.23 8.69
C ILE A 161 14.38 -17.39 8.65
N GLU A 162 13.88 -17.81 9.81
CA GLU A 162 12.90 -18.90 9.88
C GLU A 162 11.59 -18.52 9.16
N LYS A 163 11.14 -17.27 9.33
CA LYS A 163 9.99 -16.77 8.55
C LYS A 163 10.30 -16.74 7.06
N LEU A 164 11.49 -16.31 6.66
CA LEU A 164 11.93 -16.31 5.27
C LEU A 164 11.80 -17.70 4.63
N GLU A 165 12.41 -18.71 5.24
CA GLU A 165 12.38 -20.09 4.73
C GLU A 165 10.96 -20.64 4.63
N LYS A 166 10.13 -20.41 5.64
CA LYS A 166 8.74 -20.86 5.65
C LYS A 166 7.89 -20.15 4.61
N CYS A 167 8.06 -18.83 4.48
CA CYS A 167 7.29 -18.06 3.49
C CYS A 167 7.68 -18.36 2.04
N ILE A 168 8.93 -18.78 1.77
CA ILE A 168 9.33 -19.32 0.45
C ILE A 168 8.52 -20.57 0.14
N GLN A 169 8.44 -21.52 1.09
CA GLN A 169 7.66 -22.74 0.92
C GLN A 169 6.15 -22.46 0.73
N ILE A 170 5.63 -21.41 1.40
CA ILE A 170 4.25 -20.94 1.19
C ILE A 170 4.10 -20.42 -0.25
N ALA A 171 5.00 -19.57 -0.72
CA ALA A 171 4.94 -18.97 -2.05
C ALA A 171 4.94 -20.01 -3.18
N GLU A 172 5.67 -21.11 -3.00
CA GLU A 172 5.71 -22.23 -3.96
C GLU A 172 4.38 -23.00 -4.04
N LYS A 173 3.62 -23.06 -2.95
CA LYS A 173 2.43 -23.90 -2.82
C LYS A 173 1.12 -23.13 -2.89
N VAL A 174 1.14 -21.84 -2.56
CA VAL A 174 -0.07 -21.01 -2.49
C VAL A 174 -0.79 -20.96 -3.84
N SER A 175 -2.09 -21.14 -3.80
CA SER A 175 -2.98 -21.05 -4.96
C SER A 175 -3.93 -19.85 -4.87
N THR A 176 -4.62 -19.55 -5.96
CA THR A 176 -5.68 -18.53 -5.99
C THR A 176 -6.88 -18.91 -5.11
N ASP A 177 -7.08 -20.22 -4.87
CA ASP A 177 -8.18 -20.72 -4.05
C ASP A 177 -7.94 -20.49 -2.55
N ASP A 178 -6.70 -20.24 -2.15
CA ASP A 178 -6.35 -19.84 -0.79
C ASP A 178 -6.75 -18.39 -0.47
N ALA A 179 -7.07 -17.59 -1.49
CA ALA A 179 -7.48 -16.21 -1.31
C ALA A 179 -8.95 -16.11 -0.85
N PRO A 180 -9.24 -15.41 0.26
CA PRO A 180 -10.61 -15.23 0.71
C PRO A 180 -11.42 -14.41 -0.31
N GLU A 181 -12.74 -14.53 -0.24
CA GLU A 181 -13.64 -13.61 -0.93
C GLU A 181 -13.53 -12.22 -0.30
N VAL A 182 -13.64 -11.21 -1.15
CA VAL A 182 -13.47 -9.81 -0.76
C VAL A 182 -14.74 -9.04 -1.04
N GLU A 183 -15.31 -8.43 -0.01
CA GLU A 183 -16.39 -7.46 -0.18
C GLU A 183 -15.81 -6.10 -0.54
N MET A 184 -16.36 -5.49 -1.59
CA MET A 184 -15.94 -4.16 -2.00
C MET A 184 -16.38 -3.12 -0.97
N PRO A 185 -15.49 -2.21 -0.54
CA PRO A 185 -15.86 -1.21 0.46
C PRO A 185 -16.87 -0.22 -0.11
N ILE A 186 -17.70 0.32 0.78
CA ILE A 186 -18.65 1.36 0.42
C ILE A 186 -17.88 2.65 0.10
N TYR A 187 -18.24 3.29 -1.01
CA TYR A 187 -17.70 4.60 -1.35
C TYR A 187 -18.21 5.64 -0.35
N ASP A 188 -17.29 6.39 0.26
CA ASP A 188 -17.59 7.49 1.19
C ASP A 188 -17.34 8.84 0.50
N GLU A 189 -18.42 9.51 0.11
CA GLU A 189 -18.36 10.82 -0.58
C GLU A 189 -17.59 11.87 0.23
N ARG A 190 -17.58 11.77 1.56
CA ARG A 190 -16.86 12.69 2.46
C ARG A 190 -15.34 12.60 2.28
N GLY A 191 -14.83 11.49 1.74
CA GLY A 191 -13.40 11.32 1.48
C GLY A 191 -12.83 12.37 0.52
N MET A 192 -13.56 12.69 -0.54
CA MET A 192 -13.16 13.75 -1.48
C MET A 192 -13.28 15.14 -0.86
N GLN A 193 -14.31 15.37 -0.06
CA GLN A 193 -14.47 16.62 0.71
C GLN A 193 -13.32 16.81 1.70
N SER A 194 -12.92 15.77 2.40
CA SER A 194 -11.78 15.76 3.31
C SER A 194 -10.47 16.13 2.58
N LEU A 195 -10.20 15.53 1.42
CA LEU A 195 -9.05 15.86 0.59
C LEU A 195 -9.01 17.36 0.21
N GLN A 196 -10.15 17.91 -0.18
CA GLN A 196 -10.26 19.33 -0.55
C GLN A 196 -10.05 20.27 0.63
N ASN A 197 -10.57 19.91 1.80
CA ASN A 197 -10.54 20.76 2.99
C ASN A 197 -9.17 20.77 3.68
N ILE A 198 -8.49 19.64 3.74
CA ILE A 198 -7.26 19.45 4.52
C ILE A 198 -6.01 19.55 3.63
N GLY A 199 -6.07 18.98 2.42
CA GLY A 199 -4.96 19.04 1.47
C GLY A 199 -3.65 18.49 2.04
N LEU A 200 -2.68 19.37 2.28
CA LEU A 200 -1.35 19.03 2.82
C LEU A 200 -1.34 18.87 4.35
N GLY A 201 -2.46 19.05 5.04
CA GLY A 201 -2.56 18.95 6.48
C GLY A 201 -2.60 17.52 7.00
N MET A 202 -2.62 17.39 8.33
CA MET A 202 -2.76 16.11 8.99
C MET A 202 -4.24 15.76 9.18
N TYR A 203 -4.59 14.51 8.92
CA TYR A 203 -5.98 14.02 8.91
C TYR A 203 -6.45 13.48 10.26
N MET A 204 -5.63 13.52 11.31
CA MET A 204 -5.99 13.01 12.64
C MET A 204 -7.17 13.75 13.27
N GLU A 205 -7.26 15.06 13.03
CA GLU A 205 -8.33 15.92 13.55
C GLU A 205 -9.50 16.08 12.58
N ASP A 206 -9.46 15.43 11.42
CA ASP A 206 -10.56 15.44 10.46
C ASP A 206 -11.83 14.84 11.08
N PRO A 207 -12.99 15.52 10.98
CA PRO A 207 -14.27 14.96 11.39
C PRO A 207 -14.58 13.60 10.77
N LEU A 208 -14.12 13.35 9.54
CA LEU A 208 -14.23 12.05 8.88
C LEU A 208 -13.45 10.95 9.63
N THR A 209 -12.24 11.26 10.10
CA THR A 209 -11.44 10.33 10.90
C THR A 209 -12.18 9.94 12.18
N THR A 210 -12.67 10.91 12.93
CA THR A 210 -13.46 10.67 14.17
C THR A 210 -14.72 9.85 13.87
N ALA A 211 -15.44 10.16 12.79
CA ALA A 211 -16.68 9.50 12.42
C ALA A 211 -16.48 8.03 11.99
N ASN A 212 -15.34 7.73 11.37
CA ASN A 212 -15.04 6.42 10.81
C ASN A 212 -14.09 5.57 11.66
N LEU A 213 -13.52 6.14 12.73
CA LEU A 213 -12.57 5.45 13.59
C LEU A 213 -13.16 4.13 14.12
N GLY A 214 -12.50 3.02 13.85
CA GLY A 214 -12.95 1.68 14.19
C GLY A 214 -14.09 1.10 13.34
N LYS A 215 -14.62 1.84 12.34
CA LYS A 215 -15.74 1.37 11.50
C LYS A 215 -15.32 0.87 10.12
N ILE A 216 -14.16 1.30 9.63
CA ILE A 216 -13.69 0.90 8.29
C ILE A 216 -12.96 -0.44 8.29
N PHE A 217 -12.85 -1.08 9.43
CA PHE A 217 -12.26 -2.40 9.57
C PHE A 217 -13.34 -3.47 9.45
N THR A 218 -13.11 -4.42 8.57
CA THR A 218 -13.96 -5.60 8.34
C THR A 218 -13.31 -6.87 8.89
N ASP A 219 -12.29 -6.72 9.70
CA ASP A 219 -11.49 -7.82 10.26
C ASP A 219 -12.09 -8.40 11.54
#